data_840875b55078e472b6f770c579717302
#
_entry.id   840875b55078e472b6f770c579717302
#
_cell.length_a   1.000
_cell.length_b   1.000
_cell.length_c   1.000
_cell.angle_alpha   90.00
_cell.angle_beta   90.00
_cell.angle_gamma   90.00
#
_symmetry.space_group_name_H-M   'P 1'
#
loop_
_entity.id
_entity.type
_entity.pdbx_description
1 polymer ?
#
loop_
_entity_poly.entity_id
_entity_poly.type
_entity_poly.pdbx_seq_one_letter_code
_entity_poly.pdbx_strand_id
1 'polypeptide(L)'
;MRIGVMLRHYDQHGGGVKVYTQRLLRALLNLRSDHEFVFLYRNPALVGTYRGESGVEEVSLPAGSVIGWDQVAVPAAVRSHGIDLLFNPKYSIPLRAPCPAVWVCHGLDWYVMPWASRLVDRLSHRFLVPRYASRAAAILAVSEVTRRHVMQYLSVPPERVVTVYSGVDDVFRRPLEESRLREIRAKYSLPARFLLYAGAIYPPKNFTRLVRAYARVGPGRGIPLVVAGGENRFLSEGELREPEALGIAEWVRWPGWVDHEDLAGFYALADALLLPSIFESCGLPVLEAMAAGCPVVTADRYGTKELAEGAAVLVDPESVESIASGITRVLDEGTLRSELIAAGRIRSRDFTWRRCATETLAVLERVGSAGRKPRDRSPLASAPSP
;
A
#
# COMPACT_ATOMS: atom_id res chain seq x y z
N MET A 1 -3.42 2.30 -27.00
CA MET A 1 -2.59 1.19 -26.50
C MET A 1 -3.45 0.30 -25.62
N ARG A 2 -3.35 -1.03 -25.76
CA ARG A 2 -4.06 -1.99 -24.89
C ARG A 2 -3.14 -2.43 -23.75
N ILE A 3 -3.52 -2.11 -22.52
CA ILE A 3 -2.74 -2.36 -21.30
C ILE A 3 -3.38 -3.52 -20.54
N GLY A 4 -2.70 -4.65 -20.48
CA GLY A 4 -3.13 -5.79 -19.68
C GLY A 4 -2.75 -5.61 -18.20
N VAL A 5 -3.71 -5.65 -17.30
CA VAL A 5 -3.48 -5.49 -15.85
C VAL A 5 -3.64 -6.81 -15.14
N MET A 6 -2.59 -7.27 -14.46
CA MET A 6 -2.57 -8.54 -13.76
C MET A 6 -3.20 -8.41 -12.36
N LEU A 7 -4.42 -8.93 -12.16
CA LEU A 7 -5.22 -8.75 -10.93
C LEU A 7 -5.34 -10.02 -10.08
N ARG A 8 -4.34 -10.89 -10.11
CA ARG A 8 -4.32 -12.12 -9.29
C ARG A 8 -4.49 -11.87 -7.79
N HIS A 9 -3.99 -10.74 -7.31
CA HIS A 9 -4.02 -10.38 -5.88
C HIS A 9 -5.26 -9.58 -5.46
N TYR A 10 -6.19 -9.37 -6.37
CA TYR A 10 -7.38 -8.56 -6.13
C TYR A 10 -8.40 -9.25 -5.20
N ASP A 11 -8.37 -10.57 -5.11
CA ASP A 11 -9.25 -11.41 -4.29
C ASP A 11 -8.77 -11.61 -2.85
N GLN A 12 -7.59 -11.09 -2.49
CA GLN A 12 -7.08 -11.23 -1.12
C GLN A 12 -7.96 -10.45 -0.13
N HIS A 13 -8.26 -11.08 1.01
CA HIS A 13 -8.97 -10.42 2.09
C HIS A 13 -8.09 -9.34 2.73
N GLY A 14 -8.41 -8.05 2.47
CA GLY A 14 -7.73 -6.90 3.08
C GLY A 14 -6.29 -6.66 2.59
N GLY A 15 -5.63 -5.68 3.22
CA GLY A 15 -4.22 -5.37 3.04
C GLY A 15 -3.93 -4.21 2.08
N GLY A 16 -2.80 -3.52 2.33
CA GLY A 16 -2.41 -2.30 1.63
C GLY A 16 -2.27 -2.47 0.11
N VAL A 17 -1.81 -3.64 -0.38
CA VAL A 17 -1.68 -3.90 -1.83
C VAL A 17 -3.03 -3.94 -2.54
N LYS A 18 -4.07 -4.49 -1.89
CA LYS A 18 -5.43 -4.49 -2.46
C LYS A 18 -5.98 -3.06 -2.53
N VAL A 19 -5.89 -2.31 -1.44
CA VAL A 19 -6.30 -0.90 -1.40
C VAL A 19 -5.56 -0.10 -2.47
N TYR A 20 -4.23 -0.22 -2.53
CA TYR A 20 -3.41 0.42 -3.56
C TYR A 20 -3.93 0.10 -4.97
N THR A 21 -4.11 -1.19 -5.28
CA THR A 21 -4.56 -1.62 -6.60
C THR A 21 -5.93 -1.04 -6.96
N GLN A 22 -6.89 -1.13 -6.05
CA GLN A 22 -8.25 -0.61 -6.26
C GLN A 22 -8.25 0.89 -6.52
N ARG A 23 -7.52 1.65 -5.69
CA ARG A 23 -7.47 3.11 -5.80
C ARG A 23 -6.70 3.58 -7.02
N LEU A 24 -5.57 2.94 -7.32
CA LEU A 24 -4.81 3.24 -8.54
C LEU A 24 -5.64 2.99 -9.80
N LEU A 25 -6.32 1.84 -9.90
CA LEU A 25 -7.12 1.52 -11.09
C LEU A 25 -8.28 2.50 -11.26
N ARG A 26 -9.01 2.82 -10.19
CA ARG A 26 -10.03 3.89 -10.23
C ARG A 26 -9.45 5.21 -10.72
N ALA A 27 -8.31 5.61 -10.18
CA ALA A 27 -7.68 6.86 -10.56
C ALA A 27 -7.18 6.85 -12.01
N LEU A 28 -6.64 5.73 -12.51
CA LEU A 28 -6.24 5.56 -13.91
C LEU A 28 -7.44 5.69 -14.86
N LEU A 29 -8.56 5.05 -14.56
CA LEU A 29 -9.79 5.15 -15.35
C LEU A 29 -10.35 6.58 -15.35
N ASN A 30 -10.27 7.28 -14.22
CA ASN A 30 -10.71 8.68 -14.10
C ASN A 30 -9.85 9.67 -14.88
N LEU A 31 -8.63 9.30 -15.32
CA LEU A 31 -7.82 10.14 -16.21
C LEU A 31 -8.38 10.20 -17.64
N ARG A 32 -9.29 9.29 -18.00
CA ARG A 32 -9.95 9.23 -19.31
C ARG A 32 -8.96 9.28 -20.47
N SER A 33 -7.90 8.49 -20.36
CA SER A 33 -6.90 8.35 -21.44
C SER A 33 -7.47 7.55 -22.63
N ASP A 34 -6.87 7.73 -23.81
CA ASP A 34 -7.20 6.96 -25.03
C ASP A 34 -6.67 5.51 -24.99
N HIS A 35 -6.40 4.99 -23.79
CA HIS A 35 -5.92 3.62 -23.59
C HIS A 35 -7.05 2.68 -23.23
N GLU A 36 -6.97 1.46 -23.75
CA GLU A 36 -7.83 0.36 -23.38
C GLU A 36 -7.14 -0.48 -22.30
N PHE A 37 -7.90 -0.87 -21.27
CA PHE A 37 -7.42 -1.71 -20.19
C PHE A 37 -8.04 -3.10 -20.30
N VAL A 38 -7.21 -4.15 -20.20
CA VAL A 38 -7.65 -5.54 -20.15
C VAL A 38 -7.33 -6.08 -18.75
N PHE A 39 -8.34 -6.21 -17.90
CA PHE A 39 -8.19 -6.66 -16.53
C PHE A 39 -8.23 -8.18 -16.46
N LEU A 40 -7.11 -8.76 -16.06
CA LEU A 40 -6.88 -10.22 -16.01
C LEU A 40 -7.08 -10.73 -14.60
N TYR A 41 -8.17 -11.45 -14.35
CA TYR A 41 -8.50 -12.04 -13.05
C TYR A 41 -8.19 -13.54 -13.02
N ARG A 42 -7.67 -14.01 -11.88
CA ARG A 42 -7.59 -15.44 -11.61
C ARG A 42 -8.91 -16.00 -11.06
N ASN A 43 -9.59 -15.20 -10.24
CA ASN A 43 -10.88 -15.55 -9.66
C ASN A 43 -12.02 -15.05 -10.57
N PRO A 44 -12.82 -15.94 -11.18
CA PRO A 44 -13.90 -15.54 -12.08
C PRO A 44 -15.01 -14.73 -11.40
N ALA A 45 -15.19 -14.86 -10.09
CA ALA A 45 -16.19 -14.11 -9.33
C ALA A 45 -15.94 -12.59 -9.31
N LEU A 46 -14.73 -12.15 -9.69
CA LEU A 46 -14.35 -10.73 -9.74
C LEU A 46 -14.64 -10.07 -11.09
N VAL A 47 -14.97 -10.85 -12.13
CA VAL A 47 -15.37 -10.30 -13.43
C VAL A 47 -16.70 -9.56 -13.26
N GLY A 48 -16.75 -8.35 -13.77
CA GLY A 48 -17.89 -7.44 -13.57
C GLY A 48 -17.66 -6.37 -12.50
N THR A 49 -16.51 -6.38 -11.82
CA THR A 49 -16.13 -5.34 -10.82
C THR A 49 -16.08 -3.94 -11.45
N TYR A 50 -15.70 -3.86 -12.71
CA TYR A 50 -15.59 -2.62 -13.49
C TYR A 50 -16.61 -2.57 -14.65
N ARG A 51 -17.73 -3.31 -14.52
CA ARG A 51 -18.78 -3.32 -15.54
C ARG A 51 -19.30 -1.91 -15.79
N GLY A 52 -19.34 -1.51 -17.06
CA GLY A 52 -19.79 -0.19 -17.49
C GLY A 52 -18.70 0.89 -17.55
N GLU A 53 -17.48 0.59 -17.13
CA GLU A 53 -16.36 1.52 -17.35
C GLU A 53 -15.92 1.47 -18.82
N SER A 54 -15.89 2.64 -19.47
CA SER A 54 -15.47 2.76 -20.88
C SER A 54 -13.99 2.40 -21.04
N GLY A 55 -13.67 1.65 -22.09
CA GLY A 55 -12.29 1.24 -22.38
C GLY A 55 -11.76 0.12 -21.50
N VAL A 56 -12.63 -0.59 -20.76
CA VAL A 56 -12.25 -1.72 -19.90
C VAL A 56 -12.84 -3.02 -20.46
N GLU A 57 -11.97 -4.01 -20.67
CA GLU A 57 -12.31 -5.40 -20.90
C GLU A 57 -11.93 -6.22 -19.66
N GLU A 58 -12.83 -7.07 -19.16
CA GLU A 58 -12.58 -7.92 -17.99
C GLU A 58 -12.51 -9.38 -18.41
N VAL A 59 -11.39 -10.04 -18.10
CA VAL A 59 -11.09 -11.41 -18.56
C VAL A 59 -10.79 -12.31 -17.38
N SER A 60 -11.48 -13.45 -17.29
CA SER A 60 -11.15 -14.52 -16.34
C SER A 60 -10.14 -15.48 -16.96
N LEU A 61 -9.05 -15.71 -16.22
CA LEU A 61 -7.99 -16.66 -16.59
C LEU A 61 -7.85 -17.72 -15.49
N PRO A 62 -8.72 -18.74 -15.46
CA PRO A 62 -8.64 -19.78 -14.44
C PRO A 62 -7.34 -20.58 -14.61
N ALA A 63 -6.66 -20.84 -13.50
CA ALA A 63 -5.46 -21.68 -13.48
C ALA A 63 -5.30 -22.38 -12.14
N GLY A 64 -4.86 -23.63 -12.17
CA GLY A 64 -4.67 -24.46 -10.97
C GLY A 64 -3.55 -24.00 -10.05
N SER A 65 -2.57 -23.25 -10.56
CA SER A 65 -1.44 -22.74 -9.78
C SER A 65 -1.13 -21.28 -10.08
N VAL A 66 -0.45 -20.64 -9.14
CA VAL A 66 0.06 -19.25 -9.30
C VAL A 66 1.06 -19.17 -10.44
N ILE A 67 1.98 -20.11 -10.51
CA ILE A 67 3.02 -20.16 -11.56
C ILE A 67 2.37 -20.39 -12.93
N GLY A 68 1.42 -21.33 -13.02
CA GLY A 68 0.67 -21.58 -14.26
C GLY A 68 -0.09 -20.34 -14.72
N TRP A 69 -0.68 -19.60 -13.80
CA TRP A 69 -1.35 -18.35 -14.12
C TRP A 69 -0.37 -17.29 -14.66
N ASP A 70 0.69 -16.99 -13.92
CA ASP A 70 1.67 -15.97 -14.28
C ASP A 70 2.45 -16.33 -15.56
N GLN A 71 2.82 -17.60 -15.76
CA GLN A 71 3.79 -18.00 -16.80
C GLN A 71 3.15 -18.63 -18.06
N VAL A 72 1.88 -19.02 -18.00
CA VAL A 72 1.16 -19.68 -19.12
C VAL A 72 -0.10 -18.92 -19.49
N ALA A 73 -1.05 -18.74 -18.55
CA ALA A 73 -2.35 -18.14 -18.85
C ALA A 73 -2.22 -16.67 -19.25
N VAL A 74 -1.43 -15.87 -18.52
CA VAL A 74 -1.21 -14.44 -18.84
C VAL A 74 -0.52 -14.26 -20.21
N PRO A 75 0.58 -14.96 -20.56
CA PRO A 75 1.17 -14.87 -21.90
C PRO A 75 0.21 -15.28 -23.04
N ALA A 76 -0.65 -16.26 -22.81
CA ALA A 76 -1.69 -16.62 -23.78
C ALA A 76 -2.70 -15.50 -23.97
N ALA A 77 -3.19 -14.91 -22.88
CA ALA A 77 -4.10 -13.76 -22.91
C ALA A 77 -3.49 -12.53 -23.61
N VAL A 78 -2.19 -12.26 -23.40
CA VAL A 78 -1.48 -11.18 -24.11
C VAL A 78 -1.64 -11.32 -25.64
N ARG A 79 -1.51 -12.54 -26.16
CA ARG A 79 -1.64 -12.80 -27.62
C ARG A 79 -3.09 -12.73 -28.08
N SER A 80 -4.01 -13.39 -27.35
CA SER A 80 -5.42 -13.50 -27.77
C SER A 80 -6.19 -12.19 -27.66
N HIS A 81 -5.82 -11.31 -26.71
CA HIS A 81 -6.46 -10.01 -26.52
C HIS A 81 -5.66 -8.83 -27.08
N GLY A 82 -4.58 -9.08 -27.81
CA GLY A 82 -3.78 -8.03 -28.45
C GLY A 82 -3.19 -7.01 -27.48
N ILE A 83 -2.72 -7.46 -26.32
CA ILE A 83 -2.16 -6.60 -25.26
C ILE A 83 -0.78 -6.09 -25.69
N ASP A 84 -0.61 -4.77 -25.70
CA ASP A 84 0.63 -4.09 -26.09
C ASP A 84 1.65 -4.02 -24.94
N LEU A 85 1.15 -3.96 -23.67
CA LEU A 85 1.96 -3.81 -22.47
C LEU A 85 1.27 -4.49 -21.28
N LEU A 86 2.04 -5.20 -20.46
CA LEU A 86 1.58 -5.74 -19.19
C LEU A 86 1.91 -4.81 -18.03
N PHE A 87 0.94 -4.62 -17.15
CA PHE A 87 1.10 -3.94 -15.86
C PHE A 87 0.69 -4.85 -14.72
N ASN A 88 1.57 -5.05 -13.73
CA ASN A 88 1.21 -5.74 -12.50
C ASN A 88 1.33 -4.79 -11.31
N PRO A 89 0.22 -4.45 -10.62
CA PRO A 89 0.24 -3.65 -9.40
C PRO A 89 0.97 -4.32 -8.22
N LYS A 90 1.57 -5.48 -8.41
CA LYS A 90 2.41 -6.21 -7.47
C LYS A 90 3.62 -6.81 -8.19
N TYR A 91 4.57 -7.40 -7.43
CA TYR A 91 5.75 -8.04 -8.00
C TYR A 91 5.42 -9.40 -8.63
N SER A 92 5.33 -9.52 -9.87
CA SER A 92 5.54 -10.72 -10.71
C SER A 92 5.19 -10.38 -12.14
N ILE A 93 5.88 -10.97 -13.07
CA ILE A 93 5.59 -10.86 -14.51
C ILE A 93 5.92 -12.20 -15.18
N PRO A 94 5.33 -12.48 -16.32
CA PRO A 94 5.77 -13.61 -17.12
C PRO A 94 7.26 -13.44 -17.51
N LEU A 95 8.07 -14.43 -17.24
CA LEU A 95 9.51 -14.41 -17.60
C LEU A 95 9.74 -14.38 -19.12
N ARG A 96 8.77 -14.89 -19.87
CA ARG A 96 8.73 -14.88 -21.35
C ARG A 96 7.49 -14.11 -21.82
N ALA A 97 7.32 -12.87 -21.30
CA ALA A 97 6.21 -12.02 -21.72
C ALA A 97 6.34 -11.69 -23.22
N PRO A 98 5.25 -11.79 -24.00
CA PRO A 98 5.27 -11.43 -25.42
C PRO A 98 5.31 -9.92 -25.67
N CYS A 99 5.15 -9.11 -24.65
CA CYS A 99 5.18 -7.66 -24.68
C CYS A 99 5.98 -7.10 -23.50
N PRO A 100 6.38 -5.80 -23.50
CA PRO A 100 6.98 -5.15 -22.35
C PRO A 100 6.11 -5.28 -21.09
N ALA A 101 6.74 -5.37 -19.92
CA ALA A 101 6.04 -5.49 -18.65
C ALA A 101 6.58 -4.51 -17.61
N VAL A 102 5.65 -3.92 -16.85
CA VAL A 102 5.91 -3.02 -15.73
C VAL A 102 5.26 -3.61 -14.47
N TRP A 103 5.93 -3.53 -13.32
CA TRP A 103 5.35 -3.97 -12.07
C TRP A 103 5.66 -3.01 -10.92
N VAL A 104 4.86 -3.10 -9.84
CA VAL A 104 4.99 -2.25 -8.65
C VAL A 104 5.70 -2.99 -7.53
N CYS A 105 6.76 -2.39 -6.99
CA CYS A 105 7.45 -2.85 -5.80
C CYS A 105 6.84 -2.19 -4.55
N HIS A 106 6.19 -2.99 -3.71
CA HIS A 106 5.63 -2.55 -2.43
C HIS A 106 6.60 -2.72 -1.25
N GLY A 107 7.84 -3.10 -1.51
CA GLY A 107 8.87 -3.32 -0.52
C GLY A 107 9.61 -4.63 -0.73
N LEU A 108 10.76 -4.73 -0.06
CA LEU A 108 11.65 -5.88 -0.09
C LEU A 108 12.01 -6.30 1.35
N ASP A 109 10.98 -6.42 2.19
CA ASP A 109 11.08 -6.77 3.61
C ASP A 109 11.86 -8.06 3.85
N TRP A 110 11.71 -9.06 2.97
CA TRP A 110 12.48 -10.32 3.03
C TRP A 110 13.99 -10.17 2.80
N TYR A 111 14.46 -9.03 2.27
CA TYR A 111 15.89 -8.69 2.24
C TYR A 111 16.30 -7.91 3.48
N VAL A 112 15.47 -6.96 3.92
CA VAL A 112 15.76 -6.06 5.04
C VAL A 112 15.59 -6.76 6.38
N MET A 113 14.52 -7.59 6.50
CA MET A 113 14.16 -8.32 7.72
C MET A 113 13.93 -9.81 7.41
N PRO A 114 14.95 -10.56 7.01
CA PRO A 114 14.79 -11.94 6.56
C PRO A 114 14.21 -12.88 7.63
N TRP A 115 14.35 -12.55 8.90
CA TRP A 115 13.79 -13.29 10.01
C TRP A 115 12.27 -13.12 10.17
N ALA A 116 11.69 -12.06 9.61
CA ALA A 116 10.25 -11.77 9.69
C ALA A 116 9.42 -12.50 8.61
N SER A 117 10.06 -13.28 7.74
CA SER A 117 9.41 -14.03 6.66
C SER A 117 9.62 -15.53 6.82
N ARG A 118 8.64 -16.34 6.41
CA ARG A 118 8.81 -17.79 6.37
C ARG A 118 9.95 -18.17 5.43
N LEU A 119 10.71 -19.19 5.78
CA LEU A 119 11.88 -19.62 4.99
C LEU A 119 11.51 -19.90 3.52
N VAL A 120 10.40 -20.59 3.29
CA VAL A 120 9.94 -20.94 1.93
C VAL A 120 9.60 -19.69 1.12
N ASP A 121 8.87 -18.73 1.71
CA ASP A 121 8.52 -17.47 1.06
C ASP A 121 9.77 -16.64 0.76
N ARG A 122 10.68 -16.57 1.72
CA ARG A 122 11.96 -15.86 1.57
C ARG A 122 12.81 -16.46 0.44
N LEU A 123 12.97 -17.77 0.40
CA LEU A 123 13.73 -18.43 -0.66
C LEU A 123 13.07 -18.24 -2.03
N SER A 124 11.75 -18.42 -2.09
CA SER A 124 10.96 -18.19 -3.31
C SER A 124 11.14 -16.75 -3.83
N HIS A 125 10.98 -15.75 -2.97
CA HIS A 125 11.15 -14.35 -3.34
C HIS A 125 12.59 -14.03 -3.75
N ARG A 126 13.60 -14.51 -3.00
CA ARG A 126 15.01 -14.31 -3.35
C ARG A 126 15.42 -14.94 -4.68
N PHE A 127 14.71 -15.97 -5.11
CA PHE A 127 14.97 -16.64 -6.40
C PHE A 127 14.18 -16.01 -7.55
N LEU A 128 12.90 -15.73 -7.36
CA LEU A 128 12.00 -15.30 -8.44
C LEU A 128 12.04 -13.78 -8.69
N VAL A 129 12.04 -12.98 -7.62
CA VAL A 129 11.92 -11.53 -7.76
C VAL A 129 13.08 -10.88 -8.52
N PRO A 130 14.37 -11.29 -8.35
CA PRO A 130 15.44 -10.79 -9.20
C PRO A 130 15.24 -11.13 -10.69
N ARG A 131 14.65 -12.30 -11.00
CA ARG A 131 14.35 -12.68 -12.39
C ARG A 131 13.24 -11.83 -12.99
N TYR A 132 12.20 -11.53 -12.20
CA TYR A 132 11.16 -10.60 -12.63
C TYR A 132 11.74 -9.20 -12.83
N ALA A 133 12.59 -8.73 -11.92
CA ALA A 133 13.23 -7.43 -12.00
C ALA A 133 14.14 -7.29 -13.23
N SER A 134 14.91 -8.33 -13.56
CA SER A 134 15.77 -8.32 -14.76
C SER A 134 14.99 -8.26 -16.07
N ARG A 135 13.76 -8.78 -16.09
CA ARG A 135 12.87 -8.84 -17.27
C ARG A 135 11.92 -7.65 -17.39
N ALA A 136 11.69 -6.92 -16.31
CA ALA A 136 10.83 -5.75 -16.31
C ALA A 136 11.39 -4.63 -17.22
N ALA A 137 10.54 -4.03 -18.02
CA ALA A 137 10.87 -2.84 -18.78
C ALA A 137 11.02 -1.61 -17.85
N ALA A 138 10.18 -1.55 -16.80
CA ALA A 138 10.32 -0.60 -15.69
C ALA A 138 9.74 -1.19 -14.40
N ILE A 139 10.18 -0.66 -13.27
CA ILE A 139 9.68 -0.97 -11.92
C ILE A 139 9.23 0.32 -11.27
N LEU A 140 7.98 0.34 -10.78
CA LEU A 140 7.46 1.44 -9.97
C LEU A 140 7.75 1.14 -8.50
N ALA A 141 8.45 2.02 -7.82
CA ALA A 141 8.74 1.90 -6.39
C ALA A 141 7.82 2.85 -5.63
N VAL A 142 7.14 2.35 -4.59
CA VAL A 142 6.14 3.14 -3.82
C VAL A 142 6.76 4.22 -2.92
N SER A 143 8.09 4.29 -2.84
CA SER A 143 8.86 5.30 -2.11
C SER A 143 10.30 5.36 -2.64
N GLU A 144 11.02 6.42 -2.33
CA GLU A 144 12.45 6.52 -2.67
C GLU A 144 13.30 5.49 -1.91
N VAL A 145 12.91 5.15 -0.68
CA VAL A 145 13.49 4.03 0.06
C VAL A 145 13.33 2.73 -0.72
N THR A 146 12.13 2.43 -1.20
CA THR A 146 11.88 1.22 -2.00
C THR A 146 12.67 1.24 -3.31
N ARG A 147 12.80 2.40 -3.97
CA ARG A 147 13.63 2.57 -5.16
C ARG A 147 15.09 2.20 -4.89
N ARG A 148 15.66 2.74 -3.81
CA ARG A 148 17.03 2.40 -3.38
C ARG A 148 17.20 0.91 -3.11
N HIS A 149 16.25 0.28 -2.43
CA HIS A 149 16.27 -1.16 -2.17
C HIS A 149 16.19 -2.00 -3.45
N VAL A 150 15.36 -1.61 -4.43
CA VAL A 150 15.29 -2.30 -5.75
C VAL A 150 16.64 -2.24 -6.45
N MET A 151 17.28 -1.07 -6.50
CA MET A 151 18.60 -0.93 -7.10
C MET A 151 19.67 -1.74 -6.37
N GLN A 152 19.66 -1.70 -5.04
CA GLN A 152 20.65 -2.35 -4.18
C GLN A 152 20.51 -3.88 -4.18
N TYR A 153 19.31 -4.41 -3.94
CA TYR A 153 19.10 -5.84 -3.72
C TYR A 153 18.78 -6.63 -4.98
N LEU A 154 18.24 -5.97 -6.01
CA LEU A 154 17.87 -6.61 -7.28
C LEU A 154 18.79 -6.22 -8.44
N SER A 155 19.78 -5.37 -8.20
CA SER A 155 20.75 -4.90 -9.20
C SER A 155 20.09 -4.33 -10.45
N VAL A 156 18.97 -3.61 -10.28
CA VAL A 156 18.28 -2.96 -11.40
C VAL A 156 18.88 -1.57 -11.63
N PRO A 157 19.21 -1.22 -12.88
CA PRO A 157 19.77 0.10 -13.17
C PRO A 157 18.77 1.24 -12.92
N PRO A 158 19.25 2.43 -12.47
CA PRO A 158 18.42 3.54 -11.99
C PRO A 158 17.34 4.00 -12.97
N GLU A 159 17.62 3.97 -14.26
CA GLU A 159 16.72 4.42 -15.33
C GLU A 159 15.48 3.54 -15.49
N ARG A 160 15.52 2.31 -14.98
CA ARG A 160 14.38 1.39 -14.98
C ARG A 160 13.57 1.41 -13.70
N VAL A 161 13.99 2.15 -12.66
CA VAL A 161 13.26 2.22 -11.39
C VAL A 161 12.75 3.64 -11.19
N VAL A 162 11.44 3.79 -11.11
CA VAL A 162 10.76 5.09 -10.97
C VAL A 162 10.01 5.12 -9.66
N THR A 163 10.25 6.14 -8.83
CA THR A 163 9.46 6.36 -7.63
C THR A 163 8.10 6.93 -8.02
N VAL A 164 7.04 6.24 -7.60
CA VAL A 164 5.64 6.68 -7.74
C VAL A 164 4.97 6.47 -6.39
N TYR A 165 4.75 7.56 -5.67
CA TYR A 165 4.15 7.50 -4.35
C TYR A 165 2.69 7.08 -4.40
N SER A 166 2.25 6.32 -3.40
CA SER A 166 0.85 6.00 -3.18
C SER A 166 0.05 7.26 -2.82
N GLY A 167 -1.23 7.27 -3.15
CA GLY A 167 -2.14 8.31 -2.71
C GLY A 167 -2.79 8.01 -1.36
N VAL A 168 -3.41 9.02 -0.77
CA VAL A 168 -4.35 8.90 0.34
C VAL A 168 -5.76 9.26 -0.15
N ASP A 169 -6.76 8.55 0.34
CA ASP A 169 -8.14 8.75 -0.06
C ASP A 169 -8.72 10.06 0.46
N ASP A 170 -9.59 10.67 -0.36
CA ASP A 170 -10.27 11.91 0.00
C ASP A 170 -11.19 11.77 1.22
N VAL A 171 -11.63 10.55 1.56
CA VAL A 171 -12.41 10.29 2.78
C VAL A 171 -11.68 10.72 4.05
N PHE A 172 -10.34 10.59 4.07
CA PHE A 172 -9.51 11.02 5.20
C PHE A 172 -9.26 12.54 5.23
N ARG A 173 -9.51 13.25 4.13
CA ARG A 173 -9.32 14.72 4.05
C ARG A 173 -10.55 15.50 4.43
N ARG A 174 -11.73 14.87 4.33
CA ARG A 174 -13.01 15.53 4.58
C ARG A 174 -13.32 15.55 6.06
N PRO A 175 -13.62 16.70 6.65
CA PRO A 175 -14.17 16.75 7.99
C PRO A 175 -15.43 15.89 8.07
N LEU A 176 -15.53 15.08 9.12
CA LEU A 176 -16.74 14.32 9.39
C LEU A 176 -17.67 15.12 10.27
N GLU A 177 -18.97 15.02 9.99
CA GLU A 177 -20.02 15.62 10.82
C GLU A 177 -20.03 15.00 12.22
N GLU A 178 -20.35 15.81 13.23
CA GLU A 178 -20.45 15.37 14.63
C GLU A 178 -21.37 14.17 14.83
N SER A 179 -22.49 14.11 14.09
CA SER A 179 -23.42 12.97 14.09
C SER A 179 -22.71 11.68 13.67
N ARG A 180 -21.91 11.75 12.59
CA ARG A 180 -21.17 10.61 12.08
C ARG A 180 -20.06 10.16 13.03
N LEU A 181 -19.36 11.09 13.65
CA LEU A 181 -18.36 10.79 14.68
C LEU A 181 -18.98 10.10 15.89
N ARG A 182 -20.19 10.52 16.32
CA ARG A 182 -20.95 9.83 17.39
C ARG A 182 -21.39 8.43 17.00
N GLU A 183 -21.87 8.22 15.77
CA GLU A 183 -22.23 6.91 15.25
C GLU A 183 -21.04 5.94 15.26
N ILE A 184 -19.89 6.38 14.73
CA ILE A 184 -18.65 5.59 14.71
C ILE A 184 -18.22 5.26 16.13
N ARG A 185 -18.23 6.24 17.03
CA ARG A 185 -17.88 6.04 18.45
C ARG A 185 -18.79 4.99 19.10
N ALA A 186 -20.09 5.05 18.85
CA ALA A 186 -21.06 4.09 19.38
C ALA A 186 -20.89 2.70 18.74
N LYS A 187 -20.77 2.63 17.41
CA LYS A 187 -20.60 1.37 16.66
C LYS A 187 -19.42 0.54 17.15
N TYR A 188 -18.29 1.20 17.43
CA TYR A 188 -17.06 0.53 17.84
C TYR A 188 -16.73 0.68 19.33
N SER A 189 -17.66 1.23 20.13
CA SER A 189 -17.49 1.48 21.58
C SER A 189 -16.19 2.23 21.89
N LEU A 190 -15.87 3.25 21.08
CA LEU A 190 -14.62 4.01 21.21
C LEU A 190 -14.64 4.88 22.49
N PRO A 191 -13.53 4.89 23.27
CA PRO A 191 -13.39 5.77 24.43
C PRO A 191 -13.46 7.26 24.05
N ALA A 192 -13.72 8.13 25.03
CA ALA A 192 -13.74 9.57 24.82
C ALA A 192 -12.38 10.08 24.32
N ARG A 193 -11.29 9.56 24.89
CA ARG A 193 -9.89 9.78 24.46
C ARG A 193 -9.22 8.44 24.24
N PHE A 194 -8.35 8.34 23.24
CA PHE A 194 -7.57 7.13 22.97
C PHE A 194 -6.39 7.40 22.06
N LEU A 195 -5.36 6.56 22.19
CA LEU A 195 -4.29 6.42 21.23
C LEU A 195 -4.67 5.33 20.22
N LEU A 196 -4.30 5.50 18.97
CA LEU A 196 -4.66 4.59 17.89
C LEU A 196 -3.45 3.84 17.34
N TYR A 197 -3.56 2.53 17.20
CA TYR A 197 -2.76 1.74 16.27
C TYR A 197 -3.66 1.30 15.11
N ALA A 198 -3.21 1.49 13.87
CA ALA A 198 -3.96 1.09 12.69
C ALA A 198 -3.10 0.21 11.77
N GLY A 199 -3.59 -1.00 11.49
CA GLY A 199 -2.94 -1.95 10.59
C GLY A 199 -2.86 -3.37 11.12
N ALA A 200 -2.31 -4.26 10.29
CA ALA A 200 -2.08 -5.65 10.66
C ALA A 200 -0.96 -5.76 11.70
N ILE A 201 -1.07 -6.72 12.61
CA ILE A 201 -0.02 -7.01 13.58
C ILE A 201 0.88 -8.10 13.01
N TYR A 202 2.12 -7.76 12.75
CA TYR A 202 3.18 -8.70 12.35
C TYR A 202 4.56 -8.07 12.64
N PRO A 203 5.66 -8.84 12.72
CA PRO A 203 6.93 -8.38 13.27
C PRO A 203 7.45 -7.01 12.78
N PRO A 204 7.41 -6.68 11.47
CA PRO A 204 7.80 -5.36 10.97
C PRO A 204 7.04 -4.18 11.57
N LYS A 205 5.80 -4.39 12.04
CA LYS A 205 4.96 -3.34 12.64
C LYS A 205 5.31 -3.03 14.10
N ASN A 206 6.13 -3.86 14.74
CA ASN A 206 6.71 -3.60 16.06
C ASN A 206 5.70 -3.44 17.21
N PHE A 207 4.62 -4.20 17.15
CA PHE A 207 3.53 -4.07 18.10
C PHE A 207 3.97 -4.32 19.55
N THR A 208 4.84 -5.31 19.79
CA THR A 208 5.35 -5.62 21.13
C THR A 208 6.03 -4.42 21.78
N ARG A 209 6.99 -3.74 21.08
CA ARG A 209 7.64 -2.57 21.65
C ARG A 209 6.70 -1.38 21.81
N LEU A 210 5.75 -1.22 20.89
CA LEU A 210 4.70 -0.22 21.04
C LEU A 210 3.92 -0.42 22.33
N VAL A 211 3.44 -1.64 22.60
CA VAL A 211 2.65 -1.95 23.81
C VAL A 211 3.48 -1.73 25.08
N ARG A 212 4.75 -2.12 25.07
CA ARG A 212 5.69 -1.86 26.20
C ARG A 212 5.88 -0.37 26.47
N ALA A 213 6.02 0.42 25.42
CA ALA A 213 6.13 1.88 25.54
C ALA A 213 4.81 2.52 26.03
N TYR A 214 3.70 2.07 25.46
CA TYR A 214 2.36 2.51 25.84
C TYR A 214 2.06 2.18 27.33
N ALA A 215 2.45 1.02 27.82
CA ALA A 215 2.27 0.62 29.21
C ALA A 215 2.87 1.61 30.22
N ARG A 216 3.92 2.34 29.82
CA ARG A 216 4.58 3.35 30.67
C ARG A 216 3.86 4.70 30.67
N VAL A 217 2.97 4.95 29.70
CA VAL A 217 2.41 6.29 29.48
C VAL A 217 0.88 6.32 29.55
N GLY A 218 0.21 5.42 28.84
CA GLY A 218 -1.23 5.46 28.61
C GLY A 218 -2.07 5.20 29.86
N PRO A 219 -1.86 4.05 30.58
CA PRO A 219 -2.67 3.70 31.75
C PRO A 219 -2.61 4.76 32.84
N GLY A 220 -1.41 5.29 33.16
CA GLY A 220 -1.25 6.35 34.16
C GLY A 220 -1.95 7.68 33.81
N ARG A 221 -2.34 7.88 32.54
CA ARG A 221 -3.11 9.04 32.06
C ARG A 221 -4.58 8.73 31.81
N GLY A 222 -5.02 7.50 32.02
CA GLY A 222 -6.37 7.07 31.73
C GLY A 222 -6.72 7.07 30.24
N ILE A 223 -5.71 6.92 29.33
CA ILE A 223 -5.90 6.96 27.88
C ILE A 223 -5.71 5.56 27.28
N PRO A 224 -6.80 4.88 26.85
CA PRO A 224 -6.71 3.55 26.24
C PRO A 224 -5.97 3.54 24.90
N LEU A 225 -5.40 2.39 24.53
CA LEU A 225 -4.92 2.08 23.20
C LEU A 225 -6.00 1.33 22.43
N VAL A 226 -6.45 1.89 21.31
CA VAL A 226 -7.35 1.24 20.36
C VAL A 226 -6.53 0.64 19.23
N VAL A 227 -6.70 -0.64 18.98
CA VAL A 227 -5.98 -1.41 17.96
C VAL A 227 -6.93 -1.73 16.82
N ALA A 228 -6.96 -0.86 15.81
CA ALA A 228 -7.77 -1.04 14.59
C ALA A 228 -6.98 -1.89 13.59
N GLY A 229 -7.33 -3.17 13.51
CA GLY A 229 -6.68 -4.09 12.57
C GLY A 229 -7.26 -5.48 12.71
N GLY A 230 -7.31 -6.19 11.60
CA GLY A 230 -7.81 -7.55 11.56
C GLY A 230 -6.78 -8.58 12.00
N GLU A 231 -7.26 -9.78 12.31
CA GLU A 231 -6.43 -10.96 12.45
C GLU A 231 -5.60 -11.17 11.19
N ASN A 232 -4.28 -11.21 11.35
CA ASN A 232 -3.40 -11.53 10.26
C ASN A 232 -2.82 -12.93 10.48
N ARG A 233 -2.63 -13.68 9.38
CA ARG A 233 -2.00 -15.02 9.38
C ARG A 233 -0.57 -15.04 9.95
N PHE A 234 -0.01 -13.86 10.23
CA PHE A 234 1.36 -13.66 10.69
C PHE A 234 1.44 -13.31 12.19
N LEU A 235 0.32 -13.35 12.89
CA LEU A 235 0.31 -13.09 14.34
C LEU A 235 1.11 -14.19 15.05
N SER A 236 2.13 -13.80 15.77
CA SER A 236 2.61 -14.64 16.84
C SER A 236 1.64 -14.49 18.01
N GLU A 237 1.21 -15.60 18.62
CA GLU A 237 0.37 -15.55 19.83
C GLU A 237 1.00 -14.69 20.94
N GLY A 238 2.33 -14.61 20.97
CA GLY A 238 3.09 -13.79 21.92
C GLY A 238 2.83 -12.30 21.76
N GLU A 239 2.71 -11.78 20.53
CA GLU A 239 2.46 -10.34 20.30
C GLU A 239 1.09 -9.91 20.81
N LEU A 240 0.09 -10.77 20.64
CA LEU A 240 -1.29 -10.52 21.11
C LEU A 240 -1.43 -10.61 22.64
N ARG A 241 -0.60 -11.44 23.29
CA ARG A 241 -0.62 -11.62 24.75
C ARG A 241 0.24 -10.59 25.48
N GLU A 242 0.99 -9.74 24.79
CA GLU A 242 1.84 -8.73 25.41
C GLU A 242 1.07 -7.79 26.36
N PRO A 243 -0.14 -7.30 26.05
CA PRO A 243 -0.93 -6.51 27.00
C PRO A 243 -1.28 -7.26 28.29
N GLU A 244 -1.60 -8.55 28.19
CA GLU A 244 -1.89 -9.41 29.36
C GLU A 244 -0.63 -9.63 30.20
N ALA A 245 0.50 -9.94 29.55
CA ALA A 245 1.78 -10.13 30.22
C ALA A 245 2.28 -8.90 30.99
N LEU A 246 1.87 -7.71 30.53
CA LEU A 246 2.17 -6.43 31.18
C LEU A 246 1.09 -5.96 32.18
N GLY A 247 0.00 -6.72 32.36
CA GLY A 247 -1.10 -6.35 33.25
C GLY A 247 -1.91 -5.14 32.80
N ILE A 248 -1.93 -4.85 31.51
CA ILE A 248 -2.63 -3.67 30.93
C ILE A 248 -3.71 -4.06 29.90
N ALA A 249 -4.17 -5.31 29.91
CA ALA A 249 -5.16 -5.80 28.94
C ALA A 249 -6.45 -4.96 28.95
N GLU A 250 -6.89 -4.49 30.12
CA GLU A 250 -8.07 -3.62 30.28
C GLU A 250 -7.92 -2.25 29.60
N TRP A 251 -6.70 -1.82 29.33
CA TRP A 251 -6.40 -0.55 28.65
C TRP A 251 -6.26 -0.68 27.13
N VAL A 252 -6.31 -1.91 26.59
CA VAL A 252 -6.23 -2.16 25.15
C VAL A 252 -7.59 -2.58 24.61
N ARG A 253 -8.09 -1.87 23.61
CA ARG A 253 -9.38 -2.12 22.97
C ARG A 253 -9.17 -2.67 21.57
N TRP A 254 -9.88 -3.73 21.26
CA TRP A 254 -9.81 -4.44 19.99
C TRP A 254 -11.16 -4.37 19.26
N PRO A 255 -11.42 -3.30 18.46
CA PRO A 255 -12.67 -3.17 17.71
C PRO A 255 -12.80 -4.20 16.58
N GLY A 256 -11.73 -4.96 16.29
CA GLY A 256 -11.69 -5.90 15.18
C GLY A 256 -11.48 -5.20 13.83
N TRP A 257 -12.10 -5.74 12.80
CA TRP A 257 -12.08 -5.14 11.48
C TRP A 257 -12.86 -3.84 11.44
N VAL A 258 -12.25 -2.79 10.94
CA VAL A 258 -12.84 -1.47 10.76
C VAL A 258 -13.03 -1.20 9.27
N ASP A 259 -14.23 -0.80 8.88
CA ASP A 259 -14.51 -0.41 7.51
C ASP A 259 -13.66 0.81 7.12
N HIS A 260 -13.20 0.85 5.88
CA HIS A 260 -12.29 1.90 5.39
C HIS A 260 -12.85 3.32 5.58
N GLU A 261 -14.16 3.50 5.37
CA GLU A 261 -14.82 4.79 5.56
C GLU A 261 -14.93 5.17 7.05
N ASP A 262 -15.14 4.19 7.94
CA ASP A 262 -15.20 4.41 9.38
C ASP A 262 -13.81 4.71 9.97
N LEU A 263 -12.74 4.20 9.36
CA LEU A 263 -11.38 4.44 9.82
C LEU A 263 -11.02 5.93 9.82
N ALA A 264 -11.63 6.73 8.93
CA ALA A 264 -11.49 8.18 8.96
C ALA A 264 -11.96 8.79 10.30
N GLY A 265 -13.04 8.25 10.88
CA GLY A 265 -13.51 8.65 12.20
C GLY A 265 -12.56 8.25 13.33
N PHE A 266 -11.91 7.09 13.22
CA PHE A 266 -10.87 6.70 14.20
C PHE A 266 -9.73 7.68 14.23
N TYR A 267 -9.20 8.08 13.06
CA TYR A 267 -8.15 9.10 13.00
C TYR A 267 -8.63 10.46 13.52
N ALA A 268 -9.84 10.88 13.15
CA ALA A 268 -10.39 12.17 13.60
C ALA A 268 -10.61 12.23 15.13
N LEU A 269 -10.93 11.10 15.76
CA LEU A 269 -11.23 10.98 17.20
C LEU A 269 -10.01 10.66 18.05
N ALA A 270 -8.94 10.14 17.48
CA ALA A 270 -7.75 9.72 18.22
C ALA A 270 -6.91 10.91 18.71
N ASP A 271 -6.30 10.76 19.87
CA ASP A 271 -5.30 11.71 20.36
C ASP A 271 -4.03 11.68 19.51
N ALA A 272 -3.60 10.49 19.06
CA ALA A 272 -2.53 10.30 18.10
C ALA A 272 -2.57 8.89 17.48
N LEU A 273 -2.04 8.76 16.25
CA LEU A 273 -1.64 7.48 15.67
C LEU A 273 -0.25 7.08 16.18
N LEU A 274 -0.12 5.83 16.62
CA LEU A 274 1.15 5.23 17.02
C LEU A 274 1.53 4.12 16.04
N LEU A 275 2.56 4.34 15.21
CA LEU A 275 3.05 3.37 14.24
C LEU A 275 4.59 3.33 14.20
N PRO A 276 5.26 2.88 15.28
CA PRO A 276 6.72 2.81 15.36
C PRO A 276 7.27 1.55 14.68
N SER A 277 6.89 1.33 13.41
CA SER A 277 7.26 0.16 12.63
C SER A 277 8.78 0.06 12.45
N ILE A 278 9.36 -1.15 12.58
CA ILE A 278 10.77 -1.37 12.27
C ILE A 278 11.01 -1.19 10.78
N PHE A 279 10.05 -1.62 9.96
CA PHE A 279 10.13 -1.46 8.50
C PHE A 279 8.78 -1.14 7.89
N GLU A 280 8.75 -0.09 7.07
CA GLU A 280 7.66 0.28 6.18
C GLU A 280 8.22 0.74 4.84
N SER A 281 7.62 0.27 3.78
CA SER A 281 7.96 0.71 2.43
C SER A 281 7.31 2.06 2.09
N CYS A 282 6.09 2.26 2.57
CA CYS A 282 5.30 3.48 2.35
C CYS A 282 4.68 3.95 3.68
N GLY A 283 3.81 3.17 4.32
CA GLY A 283 3.13 3.58 5.55
C GLY A 283 1.82 4.34 5.29
N LEU A 284 0.91 3.76 4.52
CA LEU A 284 -0.41 4.36 4.24
C LEU A 284 -1.12 4.90 5.50
N PRO A 285 -1.15 4.18 6.65
CA PRO A 285 -1.79 4.70 7.85
C PRO A 285 -1.22 6.02 8.35
N VAL A 286 0.07 6.28 8.13
CA VAL A 286 0.70 7.57 8.44
C VAL A 286 0.13 8.69 7.58
N LEU A 287 0.01 8.45 6.27
CA LEU A 287 -0.59 9.42 5.34
C LEU A 287 -2.07 9.66 5.63
N GLU A 288 -2.81 8.61 5.95
CA GLU A 288 -4.24 8.66 6.30
C GLU A 288 -4.44 9.50 7.57
N ALA A 289 -3.67 9.24 8.62
CA ALA A 289 -3.70 9.99 9.87
C ALA A 289 -3.37 11.46 9.65
N MET A 290 -2.29 11.78 8.92
CA MET A 290 -1.92 13.15 8.59
C MET A 290 -3.01 13.87 7.81
N ALA A 291 -3.64 13.20 6.84
CA ALA A 291 -4.73 13.76 6.05
C ALA A 291 -5.97 14.07 6.91
N ALA A 292 -6.29 13.20 7.86
CA ALA A 292 -7.39 13.37 8.82
C ALA A 292 -7.09 14.41 9.91
N GLY A 293 -5.83 14.87 10.03
CA GLY A 293 -5.42 15.79 11.08
C GLY A 293 -5.19 15.11 12.43
N CYS A 294 -4.88 13.81 12.42
CA CYS A 294 -4.43 13.06 13.58
C CYS A 294 -2.91 13.23 13.74
N PRO A 295 -2.41 13.65 14.91
CA PRO A 295 -0.97 13.65 15.19
C PRO A 295 -0.39 12.24 15.05
N VAL A 296 0.86 12.14 14.60
CA VAL A 296 1.51 10.86 14.33
C VAL A 296 2.80 10.72 15.14
N VAL A 297 2.96 9.56 15.80
CA VAL A 297 4.24 9.07 16.34
C VAL A 297 4.65 7.87 15.51
N THR A 298 5.78 7.97 14.80
CA THR A 298 6.23 6.93 13.87
C THR A 298 7.75 6.78 13.87
N ALA A 299 8.25 5.75 13.19
CA ALA A 299 9.67 5.45 13.19
C ALA A 299 10.52 6.45 12.39
N ASP A 300 11.69 6.82 12.92
CA ASP A 300 12.74 7.59 12.22
C ASP A 300 13.52 6.69 11.23
N ARG A 301 12.79 5.90 10.44
CA ARG A 301 13.38 4.96 9.49
C ARG A 301 12.49 4.73 8.27
N TYR A 302 13.12 4.40 7.16
CA TYR A 302 12.51 3.93 5.91
C TYR A 302 11.36 4.82 5.40
N GLY A 303 10.30 4.21 4.89
CA GLY A 303 9.21 4.93 4.24
C GLY A 303 8.40 5.81 5.20
N THR A 304 8.27 5.45 6.48
CA THR A 304 7.59 6.30 7.46
C THR A 304 8.32 7.61 7.70
N LYS A 305 9.66 7.59 7.85
CA LYS A 305 10.47 8.81 7.92
C LYS A 305 10.31 9.65 6.65
N GLU A 306 10.46 9.02 5.48
CA GLU A 306 10.37 9.71 4.19
C GLU A 306 9.05 10.46 4.00
N LEU A 307 7.94 9.83 4.44
CA LEU A 307 6.61 10.43 4.29
C LEU A 307 6.32 11.50 5.35
N ALA A 308 6.77 11.30 6.58
CA ALA A 308 6.31 12.04 7.74
C ALA A 308 7.34 13.03 8.31
N GLU A 309 8.51 13.17 7.69
CA GLU A 309 9.55 14.09 8.15
C GLU A 309 9.01 15.54 8.24
N GLY A 310 9.16 16.17 9.41
CA GLY A 310 8.61 17.50 9.69
C GLY A 310 7.12 17.53 10.02
N ALA A 311 6.41 16.39 9.94
CA ALA A 311 4.96 16.30 10.15
C ALA A 311 4.55 15.23 11.18
N ALA A 312 5.51 14.59 11.85
CA ALA A 312 5.30 13.60 12.88
C ALA A 312 6.39 13.64 13.95
N VAL A 313 6.11 13.08 15.12
CA VAL A 313 7.14 12.75 16.10
C VAL A 313 7.85 11.49 15.62
N LEU A 314 9.12 11.64 15.27
CA LEU A 314 9.98 10.52 14.85
C LEU A 314 10.68 9.90 16.06
N VAL A 315 10.62 8.57 16.15
CA VAL A 315 11.18 7.80 17.28
C VAL A 315 12.08 6.67 16.77
N ASP A 316 13.04 6.27 17.59
CA ASP A 316 13.78 5.02 17.35
C ASP A 316 12.85 3.83 17.63
N PRO A 317 12.48 3.03 16.62
CA PRO A 317 11.56 1.91 16.81
C PRO A 317 12.16 0.75 17.64
N GLU A 318 13.47 0.71 17.82
CA GLU A 318 14.13 -0.31 18.65
C GLU A 318 14.24 0.07 20.12
N SER A 319 13.94 1.33 20.48
CA SER A 319 13.95 1.84 21.86
C SER A 319 12.54 2.06 22.39
N VAL A 320 12.15 1.27 23.39
CA VAL A 320 10.89 1.46 24.13
C VAL A 320 10.83 2.84 24.78
N GLU A 321 11.97 3.34 25.26
CA GLU A 321 12.13 4.67 25.88
C GLU A 321 11.84 5.78 24.86
N SER A 322 12.41 5.66 23.66
CA SER A 322 12.18 6.64 22.59
C SER A 322 10.72 6.67 22.17
N ILE A 323 10.07 5.51 22.03
CA ILE A 323 8.65 5.42 21.68
C ILE A 323 7.79 6.04 22.80
N ALA A 324 8.07 5.71 24.07
CA ALA A 324 7.36 6.27 25.24
C ALA A 324 7.51 7.78 25.32
N SER A 325 8.72 8.31 25.11
CA SER A 325 8.97 9.75 25.03
C SER A 325 8.18 10.42 23.90
N GLY A 326 8.14 9.80 22.71
CA GLY A 326 7.34 10.31 21.57
C GLY A 326 5.84 10.37 21.91
N ILE A 327 5.29 9.35 22.57
CA ILE A 327 3.90 9.32 23.04
C ILE A 327 3.67 10.45 24.06
N THR A 328 4.56 10.61 25.04
CA THR A 328 4.45 11.65 26.06
C THR A 328 4.43 13.04 25.42
N ARG A 329 5.35 13.32 24.51
CA ARG A 329 5.45 14.62 23.83
C ARG A 329 4.16 14.98 23.08
N VAL A 330 3.59 14.06 22.31
CA VAL A 330 2.36 14.33 21.55
C VAL A 330 1.14 14.54 22.46
N LEU A 331 1.14 13.98 23.66
CA LEU A 331 0.05 14.11 24.63
C LEU A 331 0.16 15.37 25.49
N ASP A 332 1.37 15.77 25.87
CA ASP A 332 1.62 16.81 26.89
C ASP A 332 1.99 18.16 26.25
N GLU A 333 2.53 18.19 25.02
CA GLU A 333 2.94 19.43 24.33
C GLU A 333 1.83 19.91 23.36
N GLY A 334 0.87 20.70 23.86
CA GLY A 334 -0.28 21.18 23.05
C GLY A 334 0.10 21.97 21.80
N THR A 335 1.16 22.80 21.88
CA THR A 335 1.70 23.55 20.72
C THR A 335 2.21 22.58 19.64
N LEU A 336 3.05 21.60 20.04
CA LEU A 336 3.56 20.57 19.14
C LEU A 336 2.41 19.82 18.44
N ARG A 337 1.38 19.43 19.20
CA ARG A 337 0.21 18.76 18.64
C ARG A 337 -0.43 19.58 17.52
N SER A 338 -0.63 20.87 17.71
CA SER A 338 -1.23 21.77 16.72
C SER A 338 -0.34 21.93 15.48
N GLU A 339 0.97 22.04 15.68
CA GLU A 339 1.97 22.10 14.62
C GLU A 339 1.99 20.84 13.77
N LEU A 340 1.97 19.64 14.40
CA LEU A 340 1.94 18.35 13.71
C LEU A 340 0.66 18.17 12.89
N ILE A 341 -0.50 18.60 13.38
CA ILE A 341 -1.77 18.57 12.64
C ILE A 341 -1.67 19.45 11.38
N ALA A 342 -1.18 20.67 11.53
CA ALA A 342 -1.03 21.60 10.41
C ALA A 342 -0.03 21.08 9.37
N ALA A 343 1.15 20.67 9.80
CA ALA A 343 2.20 20.13 8.95
C ALA A 343 1.74 18.83 8.24
N GLY A 344 1.09 17.92 8.96
CA GLY A 344 0.57 16.66 8.42
C GLY A 344 -0.47 16.88 7.31
N ARG A 345 -1.41 17.79 7.53
CA ARG A 345 -2.41 18.18 6.51
C ARG A 345 -1.75 18.77 5.27
N ILE A 346 -0.73 19.64 5.43
CA ILE A 346 0.01 20.19 4.30
C ILE A 346 0.76 19.07 3.56
N ARG A 347 1.53 18.28 4.28
CA ARG A 347 2.35 17.20 3.72
C ARG A 347 1.52 16.16 2.95
N SER A 348 0.37 15.76 3.51
CA SER A 348 -0.48 14.76 2.87
C SER A 348 -1.06 15.20 1.51
N ARG A 349 -1.12 16.52 1.21
CA ARG A 349 -1.62 17.03 -0.08
C ARG A 349 -0.79 16.59 -1.27
N ASP A 350 0.50 16.30 -1.06
CA ASP A 350 1.41 15.85 -2.12
C ASP A 350 1.10 14.41 -2.57
N PHE A 351 0.38 13.65 -1.75
CA PHE A 351 0.11 12.23 -1.95
C PHE A 351 -1.35 12.01 -2.38
N THR A 352 -1.62 12.07 -3.67
CA THR A 352 -2.97 11.85 -4.22
C THR A 352 -2.98 10.68 -5.18
N TRP A 353 -4.10 9.93 -5.22
CA TRP A 353 -4.27 8.85 -6.19
C TRP A 353 -4.25 9.35 -7.63
N ARG A 354 -4.70 10.59 -7.88
CA ARG A 354 -4.60 11.23 -9.21
C ARG A 354 -3.14 11.39 -9.64
N ARG A 355 -2.27 11.90 -8.76
CA ARG A 355 -0.83 12.02 -9.03
C ARG A 355 -0.20 10.66 -9.26
N CYS A 356 -0.47 9.68 -8.38
CA CYS A 356 -0.02 8.30 -8.52
C CYS A 356 -0.40 7.71 -9.87
N ALA A 357 -1.66 7.89 -10.30
CA ALA A 357 -2.15 7.42 -11.59
C ALA A 357 -1.49 8.14 -12.77
N THR A 358 -1.34 9.47 -12.71
CA THR A 358 -0.70 10.25 -13.76
C THR A 358 0.76 9.83 -13.96
N GLU A 359 1.53 9.71 -12.87
CA GLU A 359 2.93 9.28 -12.91
C GLU A 359 3.06 7.81 -13.38
N THR A 360 2.16 6.93 -12.92
CA THR A 360 2.07 5.53 -13.40
C THR A 360 1.81 5.50 -14.90
N LEU A 361 0.81 6.22 -15.39
CA LEU A 361 0.43 6.24 -16.81
C LEU A 361 1.59 6.75 -17.68
N ALA A 362 2.28 7.80 -17.26
CA ALA A 362 3.45 8.32 -17.97
C ALA A 362 4.57 7.28 -18.14
N VAL A 363 4.80 6.42 -17.11
CA VAL A 363 5.76 5.32 -17.23
C VAL A 363 5.27 4.25 -18.19
N LEU A 364 3.97 3.87 -18.14
CA LEU A 364 3.38 2.89 -19.04
C LEU A 364 3.45 3.37 -20.50
N GLU A 365 3.16 4.65 -20.77
CA GLU A 365 3.25 5.27 -22.09
C GLU A 365 4.69 5.28 -22.63
N ARG A 366 5.65 5.68 -21.81
CA ARG A 366 7.08 5.66 -22.17
C ARG A 366 7.54 4.26 -22.55
N VAL A 367 7.19 3.24 -21.77
CA VAL A 367 7.56 1.85 -22.02
C VAL A 367 6.85 1.31 -23.26
N GLY A 368 5.55 1.60 -23.43
CA GLY A 368 4.77 1.17 -24.58
C GLY A 368 5.24 1.80 -25.89
N SER A 369 5.67 3.06 -25.87
CA SER A 369 6.24 3.76 -27.04
C SER A 369 7.57 3.18 -27.48
N ALA A 370 8.46 2.87 -26.53
CA ALA A 370 9.76 2.26 -26.81
C ALA A 370 9.64 0.83 -27.37
N GLY A 371 8.57 0.10 -27.04
CA GLY A 371 8.29 -1.26 -27.54
C GLY A 371 7.67 -1.33 -28.93
N ARG A 372 7.12 -0.23 -29.43
CA ARG A 372 6.51 -0.18 -30.77
C ARG A 372 7.59 -0.03 -31.84
N LYS A 373 7.97 -1.13 -32.51
CA LYS A 373 8.55 -1.04 -33.85
C LYS A 373 7.52 -0.33 -34.76
N PRO A 374 7.94 0.56 -35.68
CA PRO A 374 7.02 1.13 -36.66
C PRO A 374 6.26 0.00 -37.34
N ARG A 375 4.95 -0.07 -37.14
CA ARG A 375 4.11 -0.90 -38.01
C ARG A 375 4.22 -0.29 -39.38
N ASP A 376 4.87 -1.01 -40.30
CA ASP A 376 4.94 -0.67 -41.72
C ASP A 376 3.49 -0.56 -42.23
N ARG A 377 3.00 0.67 -42.33
CA ARG A 377 1.75 0.97 -43.02
C ARG A 377 2.06 0.95 -44.52
N SER A 378 2.30 -0.24 -45.07
CA SER A 378 2.23 -0.40 -46.50
C SER A 378 0.80 0.00 -46.93
N PRO A 379 0.62 0.99 -47.81
CA PRO A 379 -0.68 1.31 -48.33
C PRO A 379 -1.17 0.07 -49.10
N LEU A 380 -2.39 -0.35 -48.80
CA LEU A 380 -3.11 -1.34 -49.61
C LEU A 380 -3.00 -0.89 -51.07
N ALA A 381 -2.26 -1.66 -51.85
CA ALA A 381 -2.24 -1.49 -53.32
C ALA A 381 -3.65 -1.54 -53.82
N SER A 382 -4.12 -0.43 -54.41
CA SER A 382 -5.37 -0.35 -55.16
C SER A 382 -5.31 -1.39 -56.28
N ALA A 383 -6.20 -2.37 -56.21
CA ALA A 383 -6.42 -3.29 -57.31
C ALA A 383 -6.88 -2.52 -58.56
N PRO A 384 -6.37 -2.81 -59.76
CA PRO A 384 -6.90 -2.22 -60.97
C PRO A 384 -8.30 -2.82 -61.23
N SER A 385 -9.27 -1.95 -61.43
CA SER A 385 -10.59 -2.32 -61.94
C SER A 385 -10.50 -2.79 -63.42
N PRO A 386 -11.39 -3.70 -63.82
CA PRO A 386 -11.39 -4.31 -65.13
C PRO A 386 -11.79 -3.35 -66.29
#